data_428a78b711864082e25bddc59c4bd6fb
#
_entry.id   428a78b711864082e25bddc59c4bd6fb
#
_cell.length_a   1.000
_cell.length_b   1.000
_cell.length_c   1.000
_cell.angle_alpha   90.00
_cell.angle_beta   90.00
_cell.angle_gamma   90.00
#
_symmetry.space_group_name_H-M   'P 1'
#
loop_
_entity.id
_entity.type
_entity.pdbx_description
1 polymer ?
#
loop_
_entity_poly.entity_id
_entity_poly.type
_entity_poly.pdbx_seq_one_letter_code
_entity_poly.pdbx_strand_id
1 'polypeptide(L)'
;YIVMEYLSGPTLQEYEKEHKGKISEKQAEILLEPVINALAYIHSIGIVHCDISPDNLIFNKEGQLKLIDFGAAKNKKKEKEEQYCKGGYTAPEQYLEKEFVGPWSDVYSLCAVWYEMLTGIKVPPAVERLQKDRLKNMTMASEVSEQTNNILKKGLSLEIQKRYFSVLNLSCDIKSNMESKEEITKQYM
;
A
#
# COMPACT_ATOMS: atom_id res chain seq x y z
N TYR A 1 12.89 25.51 -8.08
CA TYR A 1 13.68 24.27 -7.95
C TYR A 1 13.28 23.57 -6.67
N ILE A 2 13.09 22.24 -6.73
CA ILE A 2 12.97 21.40 -5.56
C ILE A 2 14.30 20.64 -5.44
N VAL A 3 14.95 20.74 -4.27
CA VAL A 3 16.15 19.96 -3.95
C VAL A 3 15.73 18.86 -3.00
N MET A 4 16.02 17.62 -3.36
CA MET A 4 15.67 16.45 -2.56
C MET A 4 16.86 15.50 -2.44
N GLU A 5 16.78 14.56 -1.52
CA GLU A 5 17.74 13.47 -1.40
C GLU A 5 17.84 12.68 -2.70
N TYR A 6 19.08 12.37 -3.13
CA TYR A 6 19.30 11.49 -4.28
C TYR A 6 19.25 10.02 -3.83
N LEU A 7 18.32 9.28 -4.35
CA LEU A 7 18.16 7.84 -4.10
C LEU A 7 18.75 7.05 -5.28
N SER A 8 19.74 6.23 -5.01
CA SER A 8 20.50 5.49 -6.05
C SER A 8 20.08 4.01 -6.16
N GLY A 9 19.17 3.55 -5.32
CA GLY A 9 18.67 2.17 -5.35
C GLY A 9 17.60 1.95 -6.42
N PRO A 10 17.22 0.70 -6.67
CA PRO A 10 16.13 0.37 -7.58
C PRO A 10 14.77 0.82 -7.00
N THR A 11 13.80 0.97 -7.89
CA THR A 11 12.39 1.05 -7.48
C THR A 11 11.90 -0.32 -6.96
N LEU A 12 10.82 -0.32 -6.18
CA LEU A 12 10.20 -1.59 -5.77
C LEU A 12 9.75 -2.41 -7.00
N GLN A 13 9.30 -1.75 -8.07
CA GLN A 13 8.92 -2.40 -9.32
C GLN A 13 10.11 -3.13 -9.98
N GLU A 14 11.29 -2.52 -9.98
CA GLU A 14 12.52 -3.15 -10.49
C GLU A 14 12.94 -4.32 -9.60
N TYR A 15 12.92 -4.12 -8.28
CA TYR A 15 13.22 -5.15 -7.31
C TYR A 15 12.30 -6.38 -7.43
N GLU A 16 10.99 -6.18 -7.60
CA GLU A 16 10.02 -7.27 -7.81
C GLU A 16 10.31 -8.06 -9.10
N LYS A 17 10.68 -7.38 -10.18
CA LYS A 17 11.04 -8.04 -11.45
C LYS A 17 12.27 -8.94 -11.28
N GLU A 18 13.29 -8.50 -10.55
CA GLU A 18 14.51 -9.28 -10.28
C GLU A 18 14.22 -10.50 -9.39
N HIS A 19 13.30 -10.37 -8.44
CA HIS A 19 12.91 -11.42 -7.49
C HIS A 19 11.74 -12.29 -7.97
N LYS A 20 11.41 -12.26 -9.28
CA LYS A 20 10.31 -13.01 -9.90
C LYS A 20 8.93 -12.70 -9.29
N GLY A 21 8.76 -11.48 -8.79
CA GLY A 21 7.46 -10.92 -8.39
C GLY A 21 6.85 -11.49 -7.11
N LYS A 22 7.61 -12.23 -6.27
CA LYS A 22 7.09 -12.71 -4.98
C LYS A 22 8.08 -12.41 -3.86
N ILE A 23 7.58 -11.75 -2.84
CA ILE A 23 8.31 -11.41 -1.62
C ILE A 23 7.62 -12.14 -0.46
N SER A 24 8.40 -12.71 0.45
CA SER A 24 7.82 -13.37 1.63
C SER A 24 7.04 -12.38 2.50
N GLU A 25 6.03 -12.88 3.18
CA GLU A 25 5.16 -12.06 4.04
C GLU A 25 5.96 -11.23 5.05
N LYS A 26 6.88 -11.86 5.78
CA LYS A 26 7.75 -11.19 6.75
C LYS A 26 8.63 -10.11 6.10
N GLN A 27 9.18 -10.37 4.93
CA GLN A 27 10.02 -9.42 4.22
C GLN A 27 9.20 -8.24 3.70
N ALA A 28 8.00 -8.49 3.17
CA ALA A 28 7.10 -7.43 2.72
C ALA A 28 6.67 -6.50 3.87
N GLU A 29 6.34 -7.05 5.04
CA GLU A 29 6.01 -6.30 6.24
C GLU A 29 7.17 -5.38 6.68
N ILE A 30 8.41 -5.90 6.70
CA ILE A 30 9.62 -5.11 7.04
C ILE A 30 9.85 -3.99 6.01
N LEU A 31 9.72 -4.28 4.72
CA LEU A 31 9.93 -3.30 3.65
C LEU A 31 8.88 -2.18 3.68
N LEU A 32 7.65 -2.48 4.07
CA LEU A 32 6.56 -1.49 4.11
C LEU A 32 6.58 -0.62 5.38
N GLU A 33 7.23 -1.03 6.45
CA GLU A 33 7.24 -0.27 7.71
C GLU A 33 7.73 1.18 7.55
N PRO A 34 8.86 1.48 6.85
CA PRO A 34 9.28 2.86 6.60
C PRO A 34 8.26 3.68 5.80
N VAL A 35 7.57 3.03 4.84
CA VAL A 35 6.53 3.68 4.03
C VAL A 35 5.30 4.02 4.89
N ILE A 36 4.88 3.09 5.76
CA ILE A 36 3.80 3.31 6.73
C ILE A 36 4.11 4.51 7.64
N ASN A 37 5.33 4.58 8.15
CA ASN A 37 5.76 5.68 9.01
C ASN A 37 5.77 7.02 8.27
N ALA A 38 6.24 7.04 7.02
CA ALA A 38 6.20 8.23 6.17
C ALA A 38 4.76 8.70 5.90
N LEU A 39 3.86 7.77 5.57
CA LEU A 39 2.44 8.06 5.36
C LEU A 39 1.77 8.58 6.64
N ALA A 40 2.05 7.97 7.79
CA ALA A 40 1.53 8.44 9.08
C ALA A 40 1.94 9.90 9.35
N TYR A 41 3.18 10.24 9.05
CA TYR A 41 3.68 11.61 9.19
C TYR A 41 2.94 12.58 8.27
N ILE A 42 2.87 12.33 6.96
CA ILE A 42 2.22 13.27 6.03
C ILE A 42 0.72 13.38 6.28
N HIS A 43 0.05 12.29 6.68
CA HIS A 43 -1.35 12.31 7.08
C HIS A 43 -1.59 13.19 8.33
N SER A 44 -0.65 13.19 9.29
CA SER A 44 -0.75 14.03 10.51
C SER A 44 -0.74 15.52 10.20
N ILE A 45 -0.11 15.94 9.09
CA ILE A 45 -0.08 17.34 8.63
C ILE A 45 -1.12 17.62 7.53
N GLY A 46 -2.05 16.68 7.30
CA GLY A 46 -3.19 16.86 6.39
C GLY A 46 -2.88 16.65 4.91
N ILE A 47 -1.76 15.99 4.58
CA ILE A 47 -1.38 15.64 3.21
C ILE A 47 -1.75 14.20 2.92
N VAL A 48 -2.38 13.94 1.77
CA VAL A 48 -2.66 12.61 1.22
C VAL A 48 -1.85 12.45 -0.06
N HIS A 49 -1.12 11.35 -0.20
CA HIS A 49 -0.16 11.15 -1.30
C HIS A 49 -0.85 10.93 -2.65
N CYS A 50 -1.88 10.10 -2.69
CA CYS A 50 -2.73 9.81 -3.85
C CYS A 50 -2.07 9.07 -5.03
N ASP A 51 -0.77 8.77 -4.99
CA ASP A 51 -0.06 8.06 -6.07
C ASP A 51 0.94 7.03 -5.54
N ILE A 52 0.54 6.21 -4.57
CA ILE A 52 1.37 5.12 -4.06
C ILE A 52 1.33 3.96 -5.07
N SER A 53 2.51 3.56 -5.54
CA SER A 53 2.72 2.46 -6.49
C SER A 53 4.17 1.98 -6.41
N PRO A 54 4.51 0.78 -6.90
CA PRO A 54 5.87 0.27 -6.83
C PRO A 54 6.92 1.15 -7.51
N ASP A 55 6.54 1.98 -8.48
CA ASP A 55 7.43 2.93 -9.18
C ASP A 55 7.78 4.14 -8.30
N ASN A 56 6.90 4.48 -7.34
CA ASN A 56 7.08 5.60 -6.42
C ASN A 56 7.68 5.19 -5.06
N LEU A 57 8.17 3.97 -4.99
CA LEU A 57 8.88 3.40 -3.84
C LEU A 57 10.30 3.03 -4.26
N ILE A 58 11.31 3.73 -3.74
CA ILE A 58 12.73 3.56 -4.11
C ILE A 58 13.52 3.11 -2.89
N PHE A 59 14.43 2.18 -3.08
CA PHE A 59 15.36 1.77 -2.04
C PHE A 59 16.45 2.83 -1.83
N ASN A 60 16.71 3.17 -0.58
CA ASN A 60 17.90 3.94 -0.21
C ASN A 60 19.12 3.02 -0.07
N LYS A 61 20.28 3.58 0.28
CA LYS A 61 21.55 2.85 0.45
C LYS A 61 21.52 1.82 1.59
N GLU A 62 20.65 2.05 2.56
CA GLU A 62 20.45 1.17 3.72
C GLU A 62 19.43 0.05 3.45
N GLY A 63 18.90 -0.06 2.22
CA GLY A 63 17.91 -1.05 1.84
C GLY A 63 16.49 -0.77 2.35
N GLN A 64 16.20 0.47 2.76
CA GLN A 64 14.87 0.89 3.19
C GLN A 64 14.10 1.52 2.02
N LEU A 65 12.81 1.23 1.92
CA LEU A 65 11.93 1.90 0.96
C LEU A 65 11.65 3.35 1.38
N LYS A 66 11.77 4.25 0.42
CA LYS A 66 11.41 5.67 0.53
C LYS A 66 10.28 5.96 -0.44
N LEU A 67 9.28 6.68 0.04
CA LEU A 67 8.16 7.17 -0.76
C LEU A 67 8.58 8.48 -1.45
N ILE A 68 8.39 8.53 -2.77
CA ILE A 68 8.75 9.68 -3.61
C ILE A 68 7.56 10.18 -4.41
N ASP A 69 7.74 11.30 -5.07
CA ASP A 69 6.78 11.91 -6.01
C ASP A 69 5.44 12.32 -5.38
N PHE A 70 5.45 13.50 -4.78
CA PHE A 70 4.28 14.17 -4.21
C PHE A 70 3.51 15.00 -5.25
N GLY A 71 3.71 14.77 -6.56
CA GLY A 71 3.08 15.55 -7.63
C GLY A 71 1.55 15.44 -7.63
N ALA A 72 1.01 14.29 -7.22
CA ALA A 72 -0.43 14.07 -7.07
C ALA A 72 -0.96 14.35 -5.66
N ALA A 73 -0.10 14.76 -4.71
CA ALA A 73 -0.48 14.90 -3.32
C ALA A 73 -1.55 16.00 -3.12
N LYS A 74 -2.59 15.65 -2.36
CA LYS A 74 -3.67 16.58 -2.04
C LYS A 74 -3.50 17.14 -0.64
N ASN A 75 -3.55 18.47 -0.56
CA ASN A 75 -3.77 19.16 0.68
C ASN A 75 -5.27 19.52 0.73
N LYS A 76 -5.95 19.31 1.86
CA LYS A 76 -7.37 19.63 2.08
C LYS A 76 -7.79 21.05 1.67
N LYS A 77 -6.82 21.92 1.33
CA LYS A 77 -7.02 23.34 0.98
C LYS A 77 -6.85 23.69 -0.50
N LYS A 78 -6.47 22.74 -1.39
CA LYS A 78 -6.25 23.05 -2.81
C LYS A 78 -7.20 22.26 -3.71
N GLU A 79 -7.91 22.98 -4.57
CA GLU A 79 -8.79 22.46 -5.61
C GLU A 79 -8.02 22.16 -6.91
N LYS A 80 -8.45 21.08 -7.58
CA LYS A 80 -8.27 20.72 -9.00
C LYS A 80 -6.84 20.65 -9.55
N GLU A 81 -6.27 19.47 -9.51
CA GLU A 81 -5.26 19.03 -10.50
C GLU A 81 -5.73 17.73 -11.16
N GLU A 82 -5.33 17.52 -12.43
CA GLU A 82 -5.61 16.29 -13.17
C GLU A 82 -4.98 15.10 -12.44
N GLN A 83 -5.79 14.09 -12.19
CA GLN A 83 -5.38 12.94 -11.42
C GLN A 83 -4.92 11.84 -12.37
N TYR A 84 -3.62 11.51 -12.32
CA TYR A 84 -3.10 10.31 -12.98
C TYR A 84 -3.58 9.07 -12.22
N CYS A 85 -4.38 8.25 -12.88
CA CYS A 85 -4.88 7.00 -12.32
C CYS A 85 -3.95 5.86 -12.74
N LYS A 86 -3.24 5.27 -11.79
CA LYS A 86 -2.43 4.06 -12.00
C LYS A 86 -3.30 2.83 -11.74
N GLY A 87 -3.63 2.10 -12.81
CA GLY A 87 -4.49 0.92 -12.74
C GLY A 87 -4.03 -0.08 -11.68
N GLY A 88 -4.95 -0.48 -10.81
CA GLY A 88 -4.73 -1.42 -9.70
C GLY A 88 -4.40 -0.76 -8.36
N TYR A 89 -3.71 0.37 -8.34
CA TYR A 89 -3.30 1.04 -7.08
C TYR A 89 -4.23 2.20 -6.71
N THR A 90 -4.85 2.85 -7.68
CA THR A 90 -5.73 3.99 -7.44
C THR A 90 -7.03 3.57 -6.79
N ALA A 91 -7.37 4.16 -5.65
CA ALA A 91 -8.57 3.87 -4.88
C ALA A 91 -9.85 4.31 -5.63
N PRO A 92 -11.01 3.64 -5.39
CA PRO A 92 -12.27 3.93 -6.10
C PRO A 92 -12.68 5.40 -6.05
N GLU A 93 -12.60 6.03 -4.89
CA GLU A 93 -12.98 7.42 -4.68
C GLU A 93 -12.11 8.42 -5.45
N GLN A 94 -10.91 8.03 -5.83
CA GLN A 94 -10.06 8.86 -6.66
C GLN A 94 -10.60 8.98 -8.10
N TYR A 95 -11.34 7.98 -8.58
CA TYR A 95 -11.98 8.01 -9.90
C TYR A 95 -13.32 8.73 -9.88
N LEU A 96 -14.13 8.48 -8.84
CA LEU A 96 -15.55 8.77 -8.85
C LEU A 96 -15.90 10.04 -8.07
N GLU A 97 -15.32 10.20 -6.87
CA GLU A 97 -15.74 11.21 -5.91
C GLU A 97 -14.54 11.87 -5.24
N LYS A 98 -13.88 12.76 -5.97
CA LYS A 98 -12.64 13.44 -5.53
C LYS A 98 -12.74 14.13 -4.15
N GLU A 99 -13.95 14.45 -3.71
CA GLU A 99 -14.23 15.06 -2.41
C GLU A 99 -14.00 14.11 -1.23
N PHE A 100 -14.07 12.81 -1.48
CA PHE A 100 -13.89 11.77 -0.46
C PHE A 100 -12.48 11.20 -0.38
N VAL A 101 -11.51 11.79 -1.08
CA VAL A 101 -10.10 11.37 -0.98
C VAL A 101 -9.54 11.72 0.39
N GLY A 102 -8.88 10.76 1.02
CA GLY A 102 -8.32 10.90 2.36
C GLY A 102 -7.25 9.84 2.67
N PRO A 103 -6.76 9.77 3.91
CA PRO A 103 -5.77 8.78 4.33
C PRO A 103 -6.12 7.33 3.96
N TRP A 104 -7.40 6.99 3.94
CA TRP A 104 -7.92 5.69 3.51
C TRP A 104 -7.67 5.38 2.04
N SER A 105 -7.48 6.40 1.18
CA SER A 105 -7.11 6.21 -0.23
C SER A 105 -5.67 5.71 -0.34
N ASP A 106 -4.75 6.28 0.44
CA ASP A 106 -3.37 5.82 0.52
C ASP A 106 -3.28 4.42 1.15
N VAL A 107 -4.14 4.10 2.12
CA VAL A 107 -4.27 2.74 2.67
C VAL A 107 -4.63 1.72 1.57
N TYR A 108 -5.60 2.05 0.70
CA TYR A 108 -5.94 1.18 -0.43
C TYR A 108 -4.74 0.94 -1.33
N SER A 109 -4.07 2.01 -1.74
CA SER A 109 -2.90 1.96 -2.63
C SER A 109 -1.75 1.16 -2.02
N LEU A 110 -1.46 1.37 -0.73
CA LEU A 110 -0.44 0.62 0.01
C LEU A 110 -0.78 -0.88 0.09
N CYS A 111 -2.03 -1.22 0.37
CA CYS A 111 -2.49 -2.61 0.39
C CYS A 111 -2.46 -3.25 -1.01
N ALA A 112 -2.65 -2.47 -2.08
CA ALA A 112 -2.50 -2.97 -3.45
C ALA A 112 -1.04 -3.29 -3.79
N VAL A 113 -0.11 -2.44 -3.35
CA VAL A 113 1.34 -2.73 -3.42
C VAL A 113 1.67 -3.99 -2.63
N TRP A 114 1.23 -4.08 -1.38
CA TRP A 114 1.48 -5.25 -0.53
C TRP A 114 0.93 -6.53 -1.13
N TYR A 115 -0.28 -6.49 -1.69
CA TYR A 115 -0.87 -7.62 -2.41
C TYR A 115 0.02 -8.09 -3.57
N GLU A 116 0.52 -7.15 -4.39
CA GLU A 116 1.42 -7.48 -5.51
C GLU A 116 2.74 -8.06 -5.03
N MET A 117 3.37 -7.50 -3.99
CA MET A 117 4.58 -8.05 -3.39
C MET A 117 4.44 -9.53 -2.99
N LEU A 118 3.30 -9.90 -2.41
CA LEU A 118 3.03 -11.26 -1.92
C LEU A 118 2.63 -12.23 -3.04
N THR A 119 1.92 -11.76 -4.04
CA THR A 119 1.30 -12.63 -5.05
C THR A 119 2.00 -12.59 -6.42
N GLY A 120 2.75 -11.53 -6.69
CA GLY A 120 3.26 -11.20 -8.03
C GLY A 120 2.17 -10.77 -9.00
N ILE A 121 0.95 -10.50 -8.52
CA ILE A 121 -0.22 -10.17 -9.34
C ILE A 121 -0.75 -8.80 -8.95
N LYS A 122 -0.96 -7.92 -9.92
CA LYS A 122 -1.60 -6.63 -9.69
C LYS A 122 -3.07 -6.78 -9.31
N VAL A 123 -3.50 -5.95 -8.36
CA VAL A 123 -4.93 -5.80 -8.08
C VAL A 123 -5.64 -5.28 -9.34
N PRO A 124 -6.77 -5.87 -9.75
CA PRO A 124 -7.53 -5.32 -10.87
C PRO A 124 -7.95 -3.86 -10.59
N PRO A 125 -8.01 -2.99 -11.62
CA PRO A 125 -8.42 -1.59 -11.45
C PRO A 125 -9.73 -1.46 -10.68
N ALA A 126 -9.82 -0.49 -9.77
CA ALA A 126 -10.99 -0.32 -8.92
C ALA A 126 -12.29 -0.16 -9.72
N VAL A 127 -12.23 0.50 -10.88
CA VAL A 127 -13.39 0.66 -11.80
C VAL A 127 -13.89 -0.68 -12.36
N GLU A 128 -13.01 -1.63 -12.60
CA GLU A 128 -13.40 -2.99 -13.02
C GLU A 128 -13.96 -3.77 -11.83
N ARG A 129 -13.37 -3.63 -10.65
CA ARG A 129 -13.83 -4.27 -9.42
C ARG A 129 -15.22 -3.80 -8.99
N LEU A 130 -15.56 -2.54 -9.23
CA LEU A 130 -16.92 -2.00 -8.99
C LEU A 130 -17.98 -2.70 -9.85
N GLN A 131 -17.64 -3.12 -11.06
CA GLN A 131 -18.55 -3.87 -11.92
C GLN A 131 -18.62 -5.34 -11.50
N LYS A 132 -17.48 -5.97 -11.26
CA LYS A 132 -17.35 -7.36 -10.82
C LYS A 132 -16.10 -7.54 -9.98
N ASP A 133 -16.28 -7.56 -8.67
CA ASP A 133 -15.15 -7.75 -7.75
C ASP A 133 -14.64 -9.19 -7.77
N ARG A 134 -13.63 -9.43 -8.61
CA ARG A 134 -12.96 -10.73 -8.72
C ARG A 134 -12.03 -10.98 -7.54
N LEU A 135 -11.58 -9.93 -6.83
CA LEU A 135 -10.67 -10.07 -5.70
C LEU A 135 -11.34 -10.82 -4.53
N LYS A 136 -12.65 -10.72 -4.37
CA LYS A 136 -13.41 -11.47 -3.35
C LYS A 136 -13.30 -12.99 -3.49
N ASN A 137 -13.09 -13.47 -4.73
CA ASN A 137 -13.00 -14.88 -5.06
C ASN A 137 -11.55 -15.36 -5.28
N MET A 138 -10.57 -14.46 -5.22
CA MET A 138 -9.17 -14.87 -5.31
C MET A 138 -8.76 -15.47 -3.97
N THR A 139 -8.54 -16.75 -3.99
CA THR A 139 -7.78 -17.41 -2.91
C THR A 139 -6.38 -16.83 -2.99
N MET A 140 -6.00 -16.07 -1.97
CA MET A 140 -4.62 -15.59 -1.85
C MET A 140 -3.71 -16.82 -1.86
N ALA A 141 -2.49 -16.65 -2.35
CA ALA A 141 -1.52 -17.74 -2.42
C ALA A 141 -1.48 -18.51 -1.09
N SER A 142 -1.39 -19.82 -1.15
CA SER A 142 -1.34 -20.72 0.01
C SER A 142 -0.22 -20.41 1.01
N GLU A 143 0.68 -19.51 0.63
CA GLU A 143 1.84 -19.07 1.40
C GLU A 143 1.55 -17.82 2.27
N VAL A 144 0.37 -17.20 2.15
CA VAL A 144 -0.01 -16.00 2.90
C VAL A 144 -0.92 -16.40 4.07
N SER A 145 -0.60 -15.94 5.27
CA SER A 145 -1.38 -16.24 6.47
C SER A 145 -2.83 -15.72 6.35
N GLU A 146 -3.76 -16.39 7.06
CA GLU A 146 -5.17 -15.97 7.10
C GLU A 146 -5.31 -14.55 7.65
N GLN A 147 -4.49 -14.17 8.62
CA GLN A 147 -4.49 -12.84 9.22
C GLN A 147 -4.10 -11.77 8.20
N THR A 148 -2.99 -11.97 7.47
CA THR A 148 -2.58 -11.05 6.39
C THR A 148 -3.63 -10.98 5.28
N ASN A 149 -4.25 -12.10 4.95
CA ASN A 149 -5.40 -12.14 4.03
C ASN A 149 -6.55 -11.23 4.49
N ASN A 150 -6.90 -11.29 5.78
CA ASN A 150 -7.98 -10.49 6.34
C ASN A 150 -7.62 -8.99 6.36
N ILE A 151 -6.36 -8.66 6.69
CA ILE A 151 -5.85 -7.29 6.63
C ILE A 151 -5.96 -6.73 5.21
N LEU A 152 -5.50 -7.49 4.21
CA LEU A 152 -5.55 -7.07 2.81
C LEU A 152 -6.98 -6.96 2.29
N LYS A 153 -7.88 -7.89 2.62
CA LYS A 153 -9.30 -7.80 2.26
C LYS A 153 -9.95 -6.53 2.80
N LYS A 154 -9.63 -6.17 4.05
CA LYS A 154 -10.10 -4.93 4.67
C LYS A 154 -9.49 -3.70 4.00
N GLY A 155 -8.17 -3.66 3.81
CA GLY A 155 -7.47 -2.53 3.20
C GLY A 155 -7.85 -2.28 1.73
N LEU A 156 -8.16 -3.35 0.99
CA LEU A 156 -8.61 -3.30 -0.41
C LEU A 156 -10.14 -3.23 -0.57
N SER A 157 -10.89 -2.96 0.50
CA SER A 157 -12.33 -2.75 0.38
C SER A 157 -12.65 -1.60 -0.56
N LEU A 158 -13.61 -1.79 -1.46
CA LEU A 158 -14.11 -0.73 -2.36
C LEU A 158 -14.90 0.33 -1.60
N GLU A 159 -15.52 -0.05 -0.48
CA GLU A 159 -16.28 0.83 0.40
C GLU A 159 -15.35 1.44 1.46
N ILE A 160 -15.27 2.77 1.50
CA ILE A 160 -14.41 3.51 2.46
C ILE A 160 -14.71 3.10 3.91
N GLN A 161 -15.98 2.95 4.28
CA GLN A 161 -16.43 2.62 5.64
C GLN A 161 -15.96 1.24 6.12
N LYS A 162 -15.66 0.34 5.20
CA LYS A 162 -15.15 -1.02 5.48
C LYS A 162 -13.63 -1.09 5.48
N ARG A 163 -12.95 0.01 5.12
CA ARG A 163 -11.50 0.11 5.03
C ARG A 163 -10.89 0.61 6.33
N TYR A 164 -9.58 0.57 6.46
CA TYR A 164 -8.87 1.29 7.51
C TYR A 164 -8.95 2.79 7.27
N PHE A 165 -9.35 3.55 8.28
CA PHE A 165 -9.46 5.02 8.21
C PHE A 165 -8.10 5.72 8.20
N SER A 166 -7.07 5.06 8.70
CA SER A 166 -5.71 5.58 8.75
C SER A 166 -4.70 4.47 8.55
N VAL A 167 -3.50 4.86 8.11
CA VAL A 167 -2.37 3.94 8.01
C VAL A 167 -1.91 3.45 9.39
N LEU A 168 -2.16 4.20 10.47
CA LEU A 168 -1.87 3.77 11.83
C LEU A 168 -2.76 2.60 12.26
N ASN A 169 -4.06 2.63 11.91
CA ASN A 169 -4.94 1.48 12.18
C ASN A 169 -4.48 0.22 11.42
N LEU A 170 -4.05 0.37 10.16
CA LEU A 170 -3.44 -0.71 9.38
C LEU A 170 -2.18 -1.23 10.07
N SER A 171 -1.29 -0.33 10.51
CA SER A 171 -0.03 -0.68 11.19
C SER A 171 -0.27 -1.48 12.48
N CYS A 172 -1.29 -1.14 13.26
CA CYS A 172 -1.64 -1.88 14.48
C CYS A 172 -1.99 -3.34 14.15
N ASP A 173 -2.83 -3.57 13.15
CA ASP A 173 -3.23 -4.93 12.76
C ASP A 173 -2.03 -5.73 12.20
N ILE A 174 -1.12 -5.09 11.45
CA ILE A 174 0.12 -5.71 10.96
C ILE A 174 1.03 -6.12 12.13
N LYS A 175 1.28 -5.23 13.10
CA LYS A 175 2.15 -5.50 14.25
C LYS A 175 1.60 -6.62 15.12
N SER A 176 0.30 -6.62 15.40
CA SER A 176 -0.35 -7.71 16.15
C SER A 176 -0.21 -9.07 15.44
N ASN A 177 -0.22 -9.07 14.10
CA ASN A 177 0.02 -10.28 13.31
C ASN A 177 1.46 -10.78 13.44
N MET A 178 2.45 -9.87 13.40
CA MET A 178 3.87 -10.22 13.56
C MET A 178 4.16 -10.82 14.94
N GLU A 179 3.67 -10.20 16.02
CA GLU A 179 3.85 -10.67 17.40
C GLU A 179 3.27 -12.06 17.59
N SER A 180 2.06 -12.31 17.09
CA SER A 180 1.40 -13.64 17.17
C SER A 180 2.21 -14.72 16.46
N LYS A 181 2.84 -14.42 15.33
CA LYS A 181 3.70 -15.37 14.60
C LYS A 181 5.00 -15.68 15.35
N GLU A 182 5.60 -14.68 16.01
CA GLU A 182 6.82 -14.88 16.78
C GLU A 182 6.58 -15.72 18.03
N GLU A 183 5.44 -15.55 18.72
CA GLU A 183 5.04 -16.35 19.87
C GLU A 183 4.82 -17.82 19.48
N ILE A 184 4.12 -18.07 18.37
CA ILE A 184 3.92 -19.43 17.84
C ILE A 184 5.26 -20.07 17.53
N THR A 185 6.17 -19.37 16.85
CA THR A 185 7.48 -19.92 16.49
C THR A 185 8.33 -20.27 17.74
N LYS A 186 8.27 -19.46 18.80
CA LYS A 186 8.97 -19.73 20.07
C LYS A 186 8.40 -20.92 20.83
N GLN A 187 7.12 -21.22 20.67
CA GLN A 187 6.46 -22.34 21.37
C GLN A 187 6.79 -23.72 20.75
N TYR A 188 7.22 -23.74 19.49
CA TYR A 188 7.54 -24.97 18.74
C TYR A 188 9.04 -25.18 18.50
N MET A 189 9.92 -24.36 19.06
CA MET A 189 11.37 -24.53 19.12
C MET A 189 11.83 -25.00 20.51
#